data_16007ba65bf36a27b5aa4840f374e1c0
#
_entry.id   16007ba65bf36a27b5aa4840f374e1c0
#
_cell.length_a   1.000
_cell.length_b   1.000
_cell.length_c   1.000
_cell.angle_alpha   90.00
_cell.angle_beta   90.00
_cell.angle_gamma   90.00
#
_symmetry.space_group_name_H-M   'P 1'
#
loop_
_entity.id
_entity.type
_entity.pdbx_description
1 polymer ?
#
loop_
_entity_poly.entity_id
_entity_poly.type
_entity_poly.pdbx_seq_one_letter_code
_entity_poly.pdbx_strand_id
1 'polypeptide(L)'
;MLAFGSVEYLKRTLPNGVRILVAEMPETRSASLAVFVGAGSRLESRRDAGTSHFLEHMVFKGTAKRPTAADISMEIESRGGVVNAATDKEVTVFWSRVPARHWRIALDVVADMILAPMLRESDVQSEKKVIVEELRMYRDQPQDRVHTLVDELLYPNHPLGWEVAGRERVVLAMAASELRGFMDRGYAPRKVVVALAGKVNANEVSDAVAELFAPIADRPAPRLKPAPKPSKTRVKLLGKRAEQAHVCIGWRGVPQVHPDKYTLDMLNSVLGEGMSSRLFLELREKRALAYDVHSFSSNYVDAGHAVIYAGVAPDRIGEVVEASLAQVARLRDEIVPAAELERVRDFNKGRLELRLEDTRGVSNWLAGQELFLDRVRSVEEVIEIIDSVSAEDIQRAARQYLRPELAYVSAVGPRAAVATIRAPEGGDVVMEIAS
;
A
#
# COMPACT_ATOMS: atom_id res chain seq x y z
N MET A 1 -15.05 -9.05 24.89
CA MET A 1 -14.79 -7.81 24.11
C MET A 1 -13.35 -7.41 24.36
N LEU A 2 -12.63 -7.03 23.35
CA LEU A 2 -11.29 -6.45 23.44
C LEU A 2 -11.43 -4.94 23.22
N ALA A 3 -10.55 -4.12 23.79
CA ALA A 3 -10.65 -2.66 23.68
C ALA A 3 -9.57 -2.12 22.71
N PHE A 4 -9.93 -1.08 22.00
CA PHE A 4 -9.11 -0.36 21.07
C PHE A 4 -9.40 1.14 21.24
N GLY A 5 -8.65 1.82 22.11
CA GLY A 5 -9.05 3.12 22.63
C GLY A 5 -10.44 3.05 23.26
N SER A 6 -11.30 3.99 22.91
CA SER A 6 -12.72 3.99 23.33
C SER A 6 -13.59 3.00 22.54
N VAL A 7 -13.04 2.30 21.54
CA VAL A 7 -13.79 1.36 20.69
C VAL A 7 -13.54 -0.07 21.17
N GLU A 8 -14.58 -0.71 21.65
CA GLU A 8 -14.56 -2.14 21.95
C GLU A 8 -14.80 -2.95 20.66
N TYR A 9 -14.11 -4.08 20.53
CA TYR A 9 -14.31 -4.97 19.40
C TYR A 9 -14.39 -6.44 19.83
N LEU A 10 -15.18 -7.21 19.06
CA LEU A 10 -15.24 -8.66 19.16
C LEU A 10 -14.21 -9.25 18.20
N LYS A 11 -13.44 -10.27 18.65
CA LYS A 11 -12.58 -11.08 17.80
C LYS A 11 -13.01 -12.54 17.89
N ARG A 12 -13.17 -13.19 16.72
CA ARG A 12 -13.47 -14.62 16.60
C ARG A 12 -12.60 -15.21 15.48
N THR A 13 -12.03 -16.38 15.74
CA THR A 13 -11.32 -17.17 14.71
C THR A 13 -12.14 -18.41 14.39
N LEU A 14 -12.43 -18.63 13.11
CA LEU A 14 -13.16 -19.81 12.65
C LEU A 14 -12.24 -21.05 12.62
N PRO A 15 -12.79 -22.27 12.63
CA PRO A 15 -11.99 -23.48 12.56
C PRO A 15 -11.05 -23.56 11.36
N ASN A 16 -11.43 -22.97 10.21
CA ASN A 16 -10.60 -22.88 9.01
C ASN A 16 -9.54 -21.76 9.06
N GLY A 17 -9.51 -20.96 10.14
CA GLY A 17 -8.53 -19.91 10.36
C GLY A 17 -8.93 -18.52 9.86
N VAL A 18 -10.11 -18.31 9.28
CA VAL A 18 -10.64 -16.97 8.99
C VAL A 18 -10.82 -16.22 10.29
N ARG A 19 -10.36 -14.98 10.34
CA ARG A 19 -10.46 -14.10 11.51
C ARG A 19 -11.54 -13.05 11.29
N ILE A 20 -12.38 -12.86 12.28
CA ILE A 20 -13.52 -11.93 12.26
C ILE A 20 -13.28 -10.89 13.36
N LEU A 21 -13.34 -9.61 13.02
CA LEU A 21 -13.27 -8.51 13.97
C LEU A 21 -14.46 -7.59 13.77
N VAL A 22 -15.16 -7.25 14.84
CA VAL A 22 -16.34 -6.37 14.76
C VAL A 22 -16.25 -5.31 15.81
N ALA A 23 -16.26 -4.04 15.41
CA ALA A 23 -16.31 -2.88 16.30
C ALA A 23 -17.70 -2.24 16.28
N GLU A 24 -18.33 -2.16 17.44
CA GLU A 24 -19.59 -1.45 17.60
C GLU A 24 -19.32 0.06 17.74
N MET A 25 -19.92 0.86 16.84
CA MET A 25 -19.83 2.31 16.84
C MET A 25 -21.26 2.90 16.84
N PRO A 26 -21.94 2.93 17.99
CA PRO A 26 -23.38 3.22 18.09
C PRO A 26 -23.75 4.63 17.64
N GLU A 27 -22.83 5.59 17.76
CA GLU A 27 -23.06 6.98 17.38
C GLU A 27 -22.95 7.24 15.87
N THR A 28 -22.46 6.26 15.09
CA THR A 28 -22.34 6.39 13.64
C THR A 28 -23.65 6.00 12.94
N ARG A 29 -23.81 6.44 11.69
CA ARG A 29 -24.97 6.08 10.84
C ARG A 29 -24.62 5.07 9.77
N SER A 30 -23.36 4.70 9.64
CA SER A 30 -22.84 3.80 8.62
C SER A 30 -22.30 2.51 9.22
N ALA A 31 -22.13 1.51 8.37
CA ALA A 31 -21.33 0.34 8.60
C ALA A 31 -20.32 0.19 7.46
N SER A 32 -19.07 -0.08 7.80
CA SER A 32 -17.98 -0.35 6.84
C SER A 32 -17.48 -1.76 7.04
N LEU A 33 -17.52 -2.55 5.98
CA LEU A 33 -16.94 -3.87 5.87
C LEU A 33 -15.61 -3.77 5.15
N ALA A 34 -14.57 -4.44 5.64
CA ALA A 34 -13.30 -4.66 4.99
C ALA A 34 -12.92 -6.14 5.06
N VAL A 35 -12.67 -6.74 3.91
CA VAL A 35 -12.14 -8.11 3.80
C VAL A 35 -10.73 -8.02 3.28
N PHE A 36 -9.76 -8.31 4.13
CA PHE A 36 -8.35 -8.33 3.81
C PHE A 36 -7.94 -9.77 3.49
N VAL A 37 -7.41 -9.95 2.30
CA VAL A 37 -6.84 -11.22 1.86
C VAL A 37 -5.33 -11.04 1.76
N GLY A 38 -4.55 -11.77 2.55
CA GLY A 38 -3.09 -11.72 2.56
C GLY A 38 -2.47 -12.36 1.31
N ALA A 39 -2.96 -11.95 0.16
CA ALA A 39 -2.50 -12.31 -1.18
C ALA A 39 -2.47 -11.06 -2.04
N GLY A 40 -1.36 -10.82 -2.71
CA GLY A 40 -1.15 -9.70 -3.62
C GLY A 40 -0.06 -10.05 -4.63
N SER A 41 0.44 -9.06 -5.36
CA SER A 41 1.38 -9.29 -6.46
C SER A 41 2.71 -9.93 -6.03
N ARG A 42 3.05 -9.91 -4.72
CA ARG A 42 4.23 -10.61 -4.20
C ARG A 42 4.16 -12.13 -4.32
N LEU A 43 2.97 -12.71 -4.41
CA LEU A 43 2.79 -14.16 -4.62
C LEU A 43 3.01 -14.60 -6.07
N GLU A 44 3.16 -13.67 -6.98
CA GLU A 44 3.29 -13.92 -8.41
C GLU A 44 4.73 -14.28 -8.82
N SER A 45 4.81 -14.97 -9.94
CA SER A 45 6.04 -15.17 -10.70
C SER A 45 6.05 -14.28 -11.96
N ARG A 46 7.19 -14.25 -12.69
CA ARG A 46 7.22 -13.51 -13.96
C ARG A 46 6.25 -14.03 -15.04
N ARG A 47 5.73 -15.25 -14.87
CA ARG A 47 4.82 -15.89 -15.84
C ARG A 47 3.36 -15.52 -15.60
N ASP A 48 3.03 -15.15 -14.37
CA ASP A 48 1.69 -14.79 -13.92
C ASP A 48 1.63 -13.39 -13.28
N ALA A 49 2.60 -12.51 -13.61
CA ALA A 49 2.66 -11.15 -13.10
C ALA A 49 1.45 -10.32 -13.56
N GLY A 50 0.69 -9.79 -12.61
CA GLY A 50 -0.55 -9.05 -12.81
C GLY A 50 -1.81 -9.86 -12.50
N THR A 51 -1.69 -11.14 -12.10
CA THR A 51 -2.84 -11.99 -11.81
C THR A 51 -3.65 -11.49 -10.63
N SER A 52 -3.01 -10.98 -9.57
CA SER A 52 -3.71 -10.45 -8.38
C SER A 52 -4.59 -9.26 -8.74
N HIS A 53 -4.06 -8.33 -9.49
CA HIS A 53 -4.79 -7.15 -9.96
C HIS A 53 -5.89 -7.52 -10.95
N PHE A 54 -5.59 -8.41 -11.90
CA PHE A 54 -6.60 -8.91 -12.82
C PHE A 54 -7.76 -9.59 -12.07
N LEU A 55 -7.46 -10.41 -11.07
CA LEU A 55 -8.49 -11.06 -10.25
C LEU A 55 -9.34 -10.02 -9.50
N GLU A 56 -8.76 -8.94 -9.01
CA GLU A 56 -9.51 -7.81 -8.44
C GLU A 56 -10.56 -7.29 -9.41
N HIS A 57 -10.19 -7.01 -10.66
CA HIS A 57 -11.14 -6.58 -11.70
C HIS A 57 -12.24 -7.62 -11.94
N MET A 58 -11.85 -8.88 -12.01
CA MET A 58 -12.75 -9.97 -12.40
C MET A 58 -13.81 -10.30 -11.35
N VAL A 59 -13.57 -10.09 -10.06
CA VAL A 59 -14.59 -10.33 -9.03
C VAL A 59 -15.77 -9.36 -9.11
N PHE A 60 -15.61 -8.22 -9.79
CA PHE A 60 -16.68 -7.28 -10.09
C PHE A 60 -17.50 -7.63 -11.34
N LYS A 61 -17.08 -8.65 -12.14
CA LYS A 61 -17.77 -8.96 -13.41
C LYS A 61 -19.00 -9.85 -13.25
N GLY A 62 -19.25 -10.36 -12.06
CA GLY A 62 -20.47 -11.08 -11.72
C GLY A 62 -20.23 -12.37 -10.95
N THR A 63 -21.29 -12.80 -10.30
CA THR A 63 -21.42 -14.04 -9.53
C THR A 63 -22.66 -14.80 -9.99
N ALA A 64 -22.93 -15.98 -9.44
CA ALA A 64 -24.17 -16.70 -9.75
C ALA A 64 -25.41 -15.97 -9.23
N LYS A 65 -25.31 -15.24 -8.11
CA LYS A 65 -26.42 -14.44 -7.55
C LYS A 65 -26.58 -13.10 -8.26
N ARG A 66 -25.48 -12.51 -8.75
CA ARG A 66 -25.39 -11.20 -9.39
C ARG A 66 -24.64 -11.34 -10.70
N PRO A 67 -25.34 -11.69 -11.80
CA PRO A 67 -24.68 -12.13 -13.03
C PRO A 67 -23.82 -11.09 -13.73
N THR A 68 -24.01 -9.80 -13.45
CA THR A 68 -23.29 -8.71 -14.11
C THR A 68 -22.67 -7.73 -13.12
N ALA A 69 -21.69 -6.93 -13.58
CA ALA A 69 -21.10 -5.85 -12.81
C ALA A 69 -22.16 -4.80 -12.38
N ALA A 70 -23.15 -4.54 -13.25
CA ALA A 70 -24.24 -3.64 -12.94
C ALA A 70 -25.11 -4.16 -11.77
N ASP A 71 -25.37 -5.46 -11.70
CA ASP A 71 -26.13 -6.05 -10.59
C ASP A 71 -25.40 -5.88 -9.25
N ILE A 72 -24.07 -6.08 -9.23
CA ILE A 72 -23.24 -5.87 -8.06
C ILE A 72 -23.27 -4.40 -7.62
N SER A 73 -23.00 -3.48 -8.54
CA SER A 73 -22.98 -2.05 -8.24
C SER A 73 -24.33 -1.52 -7.80
N MET A 74 -25.41 -1.85 -8.54
CA MET A 74 -26.76 -1.38 -8.22
C MET A 74 -27.23 -1.86 -6.85
N GLU A 75 -26.86 -3.07 -6.42
CA GLU A 75 -27.29 -3.57 -5.12
C GLU A 75 -26.74 -2.74 -3.95
N ILE A 76 -25.55 -2.18 -4.09
CA ILE A 76 -24.93 -1.30 -3.09
C ILE A 76 -25.32 0.16 -3.30
N GLU A 77 -25.23 0.67 -4.53
CA GLU A 77 -25.44 2.09 -4.85
C GLU A 77 -26.90 2.53 -4.66
N SER A 78 -27.87 1.68 -4.99
CA SER A 78 -29.29 1.96 -4.75
C SER A 78 -29.65 2.17 -3.27
N ARG A 79 -28.75 1.78 -2.37
CA ARG A 79 -28.87 1.96 -0.92
C ARG A 79 -27.98 3.10 -0.39
N GLY A 80 -27.39 3.89 -1.29
CA GLY A 80 -26.48 4.97 -0.96
C GLY A 80 -25.12 4.50 -0.45
N GLY A 81 -24.72 3.27 -0.79
CA GLY A 81 -23.45 2.70 -0.43
C GLY A 81 -22.40 2.79 -1.52
N VAL A 82 -21.21 2.33 -1.21
CA VAL A 82 -20.07 2.19 -2.12
C VAL A 82 -19.39 0.85 -1.88
N VAL A 83 -18.93 0.20 -2.95
CA VAL A 83 -18.10 -1.01 -2.91
C VAL A 83 -16.89 -0.79 -3.80
N ASN A 84 -15.72 -1.24 -3.35
CA ASN A 84 -14.48 -1.15 -4.12
C ASN A 84 -13.47 -2.18 -3.62
N ALA A 85 -12.34 -2.29 -4.34
CA ALA A 85 -11.20 -3.11 -3.94
C ALA A 85 -9.89 -2.39 -4.25
N ALA A 86 -8.80 -2.92 -3.72
CA ALA A 86 -7.45 -2.48 -4.03
C ALA A 86 -6.47 -3.63 -3.83
N THR A 87 -5.58 -3.82 -4.80
CA THR A 87 -4.50 -4.80 -4.76
C THR A 87 -3.16 -4.12 -4.52
N ASP A 88 -2.41 -4.63 -3.56
CA ASP A 88 -1.04 -4.20 -3.27
C ASP A 88 -0.10 -5.43 -3.36
N LYS A 89 1.15 -5.25 -2.96
CA LYS A 89 2.18 -6.29 -3.00
C LYS A 89 1.81 -7.52 -2.17
N GLU A 90 1.32 -7.35 -0.94
CA GLU A 90 1.09 -8.45 0.02
C GLU A 90 -0.38 -8.64 0.43
N VAL A 91 -1.28 -7.81 -0.08
CA VAL A 91 -2.69 -7.83 0.30
C VAL A 91 -3.58 -7.41 -0.85
N THR A 92 -4.77 -8.01 -0.93
CA THR A 92 -5.91 -7.49 -1.68
C THR A 92 -7.02 -7.18 -0.68
N VAL A 93 -7.58 -5.98 -0.75
CA VAL A 93 -8.62 -5.50 0.15
C VAL A 93 -9.90 -5.29 -0.63
N PHE A 94 -10.99 -5.92 -0.18
CA PHE A 94 -12.35 -5.66 -0.67
C PHE A 94 -13.11 -4.95 0.43
N TRP A 95 -13.80 -3.87 0.09
CA TRP A 95 -14.51 -3.11 1.11
C TRP A 95 -15.84 -2.55 0.59
N SER A 96 -16.76 -2.36 1.52
CA SER A 96 -18.02 -1.66 1.25
C SER A 96 -18.38 -0.78 2.44
N ARG A 97 -18.97 0.38 2.16
CA ARG A 97 -19.55 1.28 3.16
C ARG A 97 -21.00 1.57 2.78
N VAL A 98 -21.89 1.35 3.74
CA VAL A 98 -23.34 1.50 3.54
C VAL A 98 -23.98 2.18 4.76
N PRO A 99 -25.20 2.73 4.65
CA PRO A 99 -26.00 3.02 5.85
C PRO A 99 -26.14 1.78 6.72
N ALA A 100 -26.00 1.93 8.04
CA ALA A 100 -25.86 0.81 8.98
C ALA A 100 -26.93 -0.29 8.84
N ARG A 101 -28.19 0.09 8.56
CA ARG A 101 -29.31 -0.86 8.33
C ARG A 101 -29.09 -1.82 7.16
N HIS A 102 -28.12 -1.56 6.28
CA HIS A 102 -27.83 -2.34 5.08
C HIS A 102 -26.55 -3.18 5.17
N TRP A 103 -25.94 -3.29 6.35
CA TRP A 103 -24.67 -4.02 6.52
C TRP A 103 -24.72 -5.48 6.05
N ARG A 104 -25.87 -6.16 6.22
CA ARG A 104 -26.04 -7.56 5.74
C ARG A 104 -25.93 -7.67 4.24
N ILE A 105 -26.43 -6.68 3.50
CA ILE A 105 -26.33 -6.63 2.05
C ILE A 105 -24.89 -6.38 1.63
N ALA A 106 -24.20 -5.45 2.27
CA ALA A 106 -22.77 -5.21 2.01
C ALA A 106 -21.94 -6.48 2.26
N LEU A 107 -22.21 -7.20 3.34
CA LEU A 107 -21.53 -8.46 3.65
C LEU A 107 -21.85 -9.54 2.60
N ASP A 108 -23.12 -9.73 2.21
CA ASP A 108 -23.49 -10.74 1.22
C ASP A 108 -22.89 -10.45 -0.16
N VAL A 109 -22.91 -9.17 -0.60
CA VAL A 109 -22.30 -8.77 -1.87
C VAL A 109 -20.80 -9.01 -1.90
N VAL A 110 -20.07 -8.52 -0.91
CA VAL A 110 -18.60 -8.64 -0.87
C VAL A 110 -18.17 -10.10 -0.69
N ALA A 111 -18.87 -10.86 0.16
CA ALA A 111 -18.60 -12.28 0.33
C ALA A 111 -18.86 -13.06 -0.98
N ASP A 112 -19.98 -12.79 -1.66
CA ASP A 112 -20.33 -13.43 -2.93
C ASP A 112 -19.29 -13.16 -4.02
N MET A 113 -18.82 -11.90 -4.14
CA MET A 113 -17.76 -11.51 -5.07
C MET A 113 -16.46 -12.28 -4.81
N ILE A 114 -16.06 -12.46 -3.55
CA ILE A 114 -14.79 -13.10 -3.18
C ILE A 114 -14.90 -14.64 -3.24
N LEU A 115 -16.04 -15.20 -2.83
CA LEU A 115 -16.18 -16.64 -2.67
C LEU A 115 -16.64 -17.36 -3.93
N ALA A 116 -17.43 -16.69 -4.78
CA ALA A 116 -18.06 -17.29 -5.93
C ALA A 116 -18.07 -16.43 -7.21
N PRO A 117 -16.94 -15.79 -7.56
CA PRO A 117 -16.88 -15.05 -8.83
C PRO A 117 -17.00 -16.00 -10.02
N MET A 118 -17.74 -15.60 -11.04
CA MET A 118 -17.95 -16.45 -12.22
C MET A 118 -16.69 -16.65 -13.05
N LEU A 119 -15.83 -15.65 -13.15
CA LEU A 119 -14.58 -15.67 -13.95
C LEU A 119 -14.82 -16.22 -15.35
N ARG A 120 -15.85 -15.69 -16.07
CA ARG A 120 -16.16 -16.13 -17.42
C ARG A 120 -15.06 -15.75 -18.40
N GLU A 121 -14.72 -16.65 -19.32
CA GLU A 121 -13.68 -16.39 -20.32
C GLU A 121 -14.01 -15.14 -21.18
N SER A 122 -15.30 -14.92 -21.50
CA SER A 122 -15.73 -13.72 -22.22
C SER A 122 -15.41 -12.42 -21.49
N ASP A 123 -15.59 -12.41 -20.15
CA ASP A 123 -15.30 -11.25 -19.33
C ASP A 123 -13.77 -11.04 -19.22
N VAL A 124 -13.00 -12.13 -19.09
CA VAL A 124 -11.53 -12.10 -19.11
C VAL A 124 -11.03 -11.48 -20.42
N GLN A 125 -11.55 -11.90 -21.58
CA GLN A 125 -11.13 -11.34 -22.86
C GLN A 125 -11.47 -9.84 -23.00
N SER A 126 -12.58 -9.40 -22.43
CA SER A 126 -12.96 -8.00 -22.43
C SER A 126 -12.07 -7.17 -21.49
N GLU A 127 -11.80 -7.69 -20.29
CA GLU A 127 -11.08 -6.98 -19.24
C GLU A 127 -9.57 -6.87 -19.53
N LYS A 128 -8.98 -7.79 -20.28
CA LYS A 128 -7.61 -7.66 -20.81
C LYS A 128 -7.37 -6.31 -21.46
N LYS A 129 -8.34 -5.83 -22.27
CA LYS A 129 -8.23 -4.55 -22.95
C LYS A 129 -8.19 -3.39 -21.98
N VAL A 130 -9.02 -3.43 -20.95
CA VAL A 130 -9.09 -2.40 -19.90
C VAL A 130 -7.76 -2.34 -19.14
N ILE A 131 -7.27 -3.49 -18.67
CA ILE A 131 -6.01 -3.56 -17.90
C ILE A 131 -4.81 -3.16 -18.76
N VAL A 132 -4.79 -3.50 -20.04
CA VAL A 132 -3.71 -3.07 -20.95
C VAL A 132 -3.72 -1.55 -21.13
N GLU A 133 -4.88 -0.92 -21.29
CA GLU A 133 -4.97 0.56 -21.34
C GLU A 133 -4.53 1.20 -20.02
N GLU A 134 -4.88 0.62 -18.89
CA GLU A 134 -4.41 1.08 -17.58
C GLU A 134 -2.88 0.94 -17.44
N LEU A 135 -2.30 -0.18 -17.86
CA LEU A 135 -0.84 -0.37 -17.89
C LEU A 135 -0.14 0.66 -18.78
N ARG A 136 -0.73 1.00 -19.92
CA ARG A 136 -0.22 2.05 -20.81
C ARG A 136 -0.30 3.41 -20.16
N MET A 137 -1.41 3.73 -19.50
CA MET A 137 -1.59 4.98 -18.77
C MET A 137 -0.50 5.16 -17.70
N TYR A 138 -0.24 4.16 -16.85
CA TYR A 138 0.84 4.23 -15.86
C TYR A 138 2.24 4.39 -16.47
N ARG A 139 2.51 3.72 -17.60
CA ARG A 139 3.79 3.86 -18.30
C ARG A 139 3.95 5.21 -18.98
N ASP A 140 2.84 5.80 -19.40
CA ASP A 140 2.85 7.10 -20.07
C ASP A 140 2.97 8.25 -19.10
N GLN A 141 2.64 8.08 -17.84
CA GLN A 141 2.80 9.09 -16.81
C GLN A 141 4.21 9.00 -16.17
N PRO A 142 5.09 10.02 -16.37
CA PRO A 142 6.44 10.02 -15.80
C PRO A 142 6.45 9.93 -14.28
N GLN A 143 5.45 10.52 -13.61
CA GLN A 143 5.24 10.47 -12.18
C GLN A 143 5.07 9.03 -11.67
N ASP A 144 4.22 8.22 -12.30
CA ASP A 144 3.98 6.84 -11.87
C ASP A 144 5.17 5.95 -12.23
N ARG A 145 5.73 6.20 -13.44
CA ARG A 145 6.86 5.40 -13.93
C ARG A 145 8.11 5.53 -13.05
N VAL A 146 8.39 6.69 -12.46
CA VAL A 146 9.57 6.87 -11.60
C VAL A 146 9.49 6.04 -10.33
N HIS A 147 8.28 5.84 -9.77
CA HIS A 147 8.06 4.95 -8.62
C HIS A 147 8.29 3.48 -8.98
N THR A 148 7.79 3.02 -10.14
CA THR A 148 8.09 1.67 -10.61
C THR A 148 9.59 1.43 -10.76
N LEU A 149 10.33 2.41 -11.28
CA LEU A 149 11.79 2.30 -11.47
C LEU A 149 12.56 2.21 -10.15
N VAL A 150 12.17 2.97 -9.12
CA VAL A 150 12.82 2.88 -7.80
C VAL A 150 12.50 1.54 -7.12
N ASP A 151 11.28 1.02 -7.26
CA ASP A 151 10.93 -0.31 -6.77
C ASP A 151 11.77 -1.41 -7.43
N GLU A 152 11.97 -1.34 -8.75
CA GLU A 152 12.82 -2.26 -9.51
C GLU A 152 14.29 -2.24 -9.04
N LEU A 153 14.80 -1.07 -8.64
CA LEU A 153 16.13 -0.91 -8.07
C LEU A 153 16.22 -1.46 -6.64
N LEU A 154 15.24 -1.12 -5.82
CA LEU A 154 15.15 -1.57 -4.43
C LEU A 154 14.98 -3.10 -4.36
N TYR A 155 14.20 -3.71 -5.25
CA TYR A 155 13.86 -5.13 -5.22
C TYR A 155 14.13 -5.83 -6.57
N PRO A 156 15.41 -5.95 -6.97
CA PRO A 156 15.77 -6.46 -8.29
C PRO A 156 15.33 -7.91 -8.49
N ASN A 157 14.71 -8.20 -9.64
CA ASN A 157 14.22 -9.53 -10.00
C ASN A 157 13.27 -10.20 -8.97
N HIS A 158 12.54 -9.38 -8.22
CA HIS A 158 11.64 -9.82 -7.18
C HIS A 158 10.24 -9.19 -7.36
N PRO A 159 9.13 -9.88 -6.99
CA PRO A 159 7.79 -9.33 -7.13
C PRO A 159 7.55 -7.99 -6.40
N LEU A 160 8.24 -7.72 -5.29
CA LEU A 160 8.19 -6.40 -4.63
C LEU A 160 8.63 -5.25 -5.54
N GLY A 161 9.50 -5.51 -6.52
CA GLY A 161 9.98 -4.52 -7.49
C GLY A 161 9.19 -4.53 -8.82
N TRP A 162 8.13 -5.33 -8.97
CA TRP A 162 7.35 -5.36 -10.21
C TRP A 162 6.11 -4.49 -10.08
N GLU A 163 5.62 -4.03 -11.20
CA GLU A 163 4.33 -3.34 -11.29
C GLU A 163 3.19 -4.27 -10.85
N VAL A 164 2.27 -3.79 -10.01
CA VAL A 164 1.16 -4.60 -9.47
C VAL A 164 0.22 -5.03 -10.58
N ALA A 165 -0.06 -4.14 -11.54
CA ALA A 165 -0.88 -4.45 -12.71
C ALA A 165 -0.19 -5.42 -13.69
N GLY A 166 1.08 -5.75 -13.48
CA GLY A 166 1.82 -6.78 -14.20
C GLY A 166 2.45 -6.30 -15.50
N ARG A 167 2.37 -7.15 -16.53
CA ARG A 167 2.98 -6.91 -17.85
C ARG A 167 1.99 -7.19 -18.95
N GLU A 168 1.88 -6.29 -19.92
CA GLU A 168 0.95 -6.39 -21.04
C GLU A 168 0.96 -7.78 -21.70
N ARG A 169 2.16 -8.33 -22.04
CA ARG A 169 2.26 -9.65 -22.64
C ARG A 169 1.68 -10.78 -21.78
N VAL A 170 1.85 -10.68 -20.45
CA VAL A 170 1.34 -11.69 -19.51
C VAL A 170 -0.17 -11.56 -19.36
N VAL A 171 -0.66 -10.33 -19.18
CA VAL A 171 -2.11 -10.03 -19.08
C VAL A 171 -2.85 -10.51 -20.33
N LEU A 172 -2.33 -10.24 -21.54
CA LEU A 172 -2.95 -10.68 -22.79
C LEU A 172 -2.98 -12.20 -22.96
N ALA A 173 -2.02 -12.93 -22.38
CA ALA A 173 -1.98 -14.38 -22.44
C ALA A 173 -2.85 -15.09 -21.37
N MET A 174 -3.24 -14.39 -20.32
CA MET A 174 -3.90 -14.97 -19.13
C MET A 174 -5.28 -15.54 -19.46
N ALA A 175 -5.63 -16.68 -18.88
CA ALA A 175 -6.93 -17.35 -19.03
C ALA A 175 -7.68 -17.37 -17.69
N ALA A 176 -8.99 -17.56 -17.73
CA ALA A 176 -9.84 -17.68 -16.53
C ALA A 176 -9.35 -18.79 -15.56
N SER A 177 -8.82 -19.89 -16.10
CA SER A 177 -8.27 -21.00 -15.31
C SER A 177 -7.04 -20.58 -14.49
N GLU A 178 -6.21 -19.67 -14.98
CA GLU A 178 -5.04 -19.16 -14.27
C GLU A 178 -5.45 -18.24 -13.11
N LEU A 179 -6.45 -17.38 -13.33
CA LEU A 179 -7.06 -16.55 -12.30
C LEU A 179 -7.66 -17.40 -11.18
N ARG A 180 -8.43 -18.45 -11.54
CA ARG A 180 -9.00 -19.38 -10.57
C ARG A 180 -7.90 -20.12 -9.82
N GLY A 181 -6.88 -20.62 -10.51
CA GLY A 181 -5.74 -21.27 -9.89
C GLY A 181 -4.96 -20.36 -8.93
N PHE A 182 -4.84 -19.06 -9.23
CA PHE A 182 -4.25 -18.09 -8.31
C PHE A 182 -5.13 -17.89 -7.08
N MET A 183 -6.43 -17.70 -7.27
CA MET A 183 -7.40 -17.55 -6.19
C MET A 183 -7.38 -18.77 -5.26
N ASP A 184 -7.38 -19.99 -5.83
CA ASP A 184 -7.33 -21.24 -5.07
C ASP A 184 -6.05 -21.38 -4.24
N ARG A 185 -4.91 -20.90 -4.74
CA ARG A 185 -3.63 -20.93 -4.00
C ARG A 185 -3.47 -19.78 -3.03
N GLY A 186 -3.88 -18.57 -3.45
CA GLY A 186 -3.60 -17.32 -2.75
C GLY A 186 -4.59 -16.98 -1.64
N TYR A 187 -5.88 -17.26 -1.84
CA TYR A 187 -6.93 -16.88 -0.90
C TYR A 187 -7.12 -17.95 0.18
N ALA A 188 -6.02 -18.30 0.88
CA ALA A 188 -6.05 -19.25 1.98
C ALA A 188 -6.82 -18.67 3.18
N PRO A 189 -7.77 -19.42 3.82
CA PRO A 189 -8.61 -18.91 4.91
C PRO A 189 -7.82 -18.31 6.07
N ARG A 190 -6.68 -18.89 6.42
CA ARG A 190 -5.77 -18.38 7.47
C ARG A 190 -5.17 -17.00 7.17
N LYS A 191 -5.27 -16.55 5.93
CA LYS A 191 -4.83 -15.21 5.46
C LYS A 191 -6.01 -14.28 5.15
N VAL A 192 -7.23 -14.66 5.53
CA VAL A 192 -8.42 -13.84 5.39
C VAL A 192 -8.80 -13.24 6.75
N VAL A 193 -8.97 -11.92 6.75
CA VAL A 193 -9.48 -11.16 7.89
C VAL A 193 -10.70 -10.38 7.43
N VAL A 194 -11.83 -10.61 8.09
CA VAL A 194 -13.08 -9.87 7.86
C VAL A 194 -13.29 -8.92 9.03
N ALA A 195 -13.25 -7.64 8.76
CA ALA A 195 -13.52 -6.62 9.78
C ALA A 195 -14.73 -5.78 9.40
N LEU A 196 -15.60 -5.52 10.37
CA LEU A 196 -16.74 -4.63 10.21
C LEU A 196 -16.80 -3.65 11.37
N ALA A 197 -16.99 -2.36 11.06
CA ALA A 197 -17.16 -1.33 12.08
C ALA A 197 -18.39 -0.47 11.77
N GLY A 198 -19.15 -0.11 12.80
CA GLY A 198 -20.33 0.73 12.60
C GLY A 198 -21.43 0.53 13.64
N LYS A 199 -22.61 1.10 13.37
CA LYS A 199 -23.80 0.90 14.21
C LYS A 199 -24.43 -0.46 13.94
N VAL A 200 -23.86 -1.49 14.52
CA VAL A 200 -24.23 -2.90 14.35
C VAL A 200 -24.15 -3.64 15.70
N ASN A 201 -24.72 -4.85 15.75
CA ASN A 201 -24.50 -5.78 16.85
C ASN A 201 -23.35 -6.73 16.48
N ALA A 202 -22.31 -6.78 17.32
CA ALA A 202 -21.10 -7.52 17.02
C ALA A 202 -21.31 -9.05 16.90
N ASN A 203 -22.18 -9.62 17.73
CA ASN A 203 -22.48 -11.04 17.68
C ASN A 203 -23.24 -11.40 16.40
N GLU A 204 -24.26 -10.61 16.03
CA GLU A 204 -25.01 -10.83 14.78
C GLU A 204 -24.12 -10.77 13.53
N VAL A 205 -23.20 -9.78 13.49
CA VAL A 205 -22.24 -9.67 12.39
C VAL A 205 -21.29 -10.86 12.38
N SER A 206 -20.74 -11.23 13.55
CA SER A 206 -19.82 -12.36 13.67
C SER A 206 -20.46 -13.67 13.22
N ASP A 207 -21.72 -13.91 13.58
CA ASP A 207 -22.46 -15.11 13.16
C ASP A 207 -22.74 -15.10 11.65
N ALA A 208 -23.16 -13.97 11.10
CA ALA A 208 -23.41 -13.85 9.67
C ALA A 208 -22.13 -14.03 8.83
N VAL A 209 -20.98 -13.50 9.28
CA VAL A 209 -19.69 -13.75 8.64
C VAL A 209 -19.30 -15.22 8.76
N ALA A 210 -19.49 -15.82 9.92
CA ALA A 210 -19.19 -17.24 10.13
C ALA A 210 -20.00 -18.15 9.22
N GLU A 211 -21.29 -17.87 9.01
CA GLU A 211 -22.14 -18.62 8.08
C GLU A 211 -21.59 -18.63 6.64
N LEU A 212 -21.10 -17.50 6.16
CA LEU A 212 -20.59 -17.35 4.80
C LEU A 212 -19.16 -17.91 4.62
N PHE A 213 -18.28 -17.74 5.61
CA PHE A 213 -16.87 -18.06 5.48
C PHE A 213 -16.44 -19.40 6.10
N ALA A 214 -17.22 -19.99 7.03
CA ALA A 214 -16.90 -21.29 7.61
C ALA A 214 -16.86 -22.45 6.59
N PRO A 215 -17.67 -22.47 5.52
CA PRO A 215 -17.61 -23.55 4.53
C PRO A 215 -16.33 -23.58 3.68
N ILE A 216 -15.48 -22.55 3.71
CA ILE A 216 -14.23 -22.54 2.96
C ILE A 216 -13.29 -23.60 3.52
N ALA A 217 -12.82 -24.51 2.65
CA ALA A 217 -11.89 -25.56 3.06
C ALA A 217 -10.58 -24.98 3.62
N ASP A 218 -10.13 -25.46 4.79
CA ASP A 218 -8.82 -25.10 5.34
C ASP A 218 -7.71 -25.56 4.38
N ARG A 219 -6.78 -24.66 4.11
CA ARG A 219 -5.62 -24.92 3.26
C ARG A 219 -4.43 -24.06 3.71
N PRO A 220 -3.20 -24.56 3.51
CA PRO A 220 -2.01 -23.82 3.93
C PRO A 220 -1.89 -22.51 3.15
N ALA A 221 -1.44 -21.47 3.84
CA ALA A 221 -1.11 -20.20 3.20
C ALA A 221 0.12 -20.37 2.30
N PRO A 222 0.16 -19.72 1.13
CA PRO A 222 1.33 -19.75 0.27
C PRO A 222 2.51 -19.08 0.95
N ARG A 223 3.72 -19.58 0.68
CA ARG A 223 4.96 -18.99 1.18
C ARG A 223 5.38 -17.81 0.30
N LEU A 224 5.68 -16.69 0.94
CA LEU A 224 6.27 -15.55 0.26
C LEU A 224 7.73 -15.85 -0.11
N LYS A 225 8.13 -15.43 -1.30
CA LYS A 225 9.55 -15.40 -1.67
C LYS A 225 10.27 -14.39 -0.79
N PRO A 226 11.40 -14.74 -0.14
CA PRO A 226 12.18 -13.80 0.66
C PRO A 226 12.63 -12.59 -0.16
N ALA A 227 12.64 -11.41 0.47
CA ALA A 227 13.11 -10.19 -0.17
C ALA A 227 14.56 -10.34 -0.68
N PRO A 228 14.90 -9.79 -1.85
CA PRO A 228 16.23 -9.97 -2.44
C PRO A 228 17.29 -9.17 -1.69
N LYS A 229 18.55 -9.57 -1.83
CA LYS A 229 19.68 -8.77 -1.36
C LYS A 229 19.73 -7.44 -2.15
N PRO A 230 20.32 -6.37 -1.56
CA PRO A 230 20.51 -5.10 -2.24
C PRO A 230 21.27 -5.25 -3.56
N SER A 231 20.86 -4.51 -4.60
CA SER A 231 21.55 -4.44 -5.89
C SER A 231 22.82 -3.60 -5.84
N LYS A 232 23.75 -3.84 -6.75
CA LYS A 232 24.86 -2.94 -7.06
C LYS A 232 24.42 -1.78 -7.97
N THR A 233 23.43 -2.00 -8.84
CA THR A 233 22.84 -0.94 -9.66
C THR A 233 22.10 0.03 -8.74
N ARG A 234 22.54 1.28 -8.74
CA ARG A 234 22.05 2.33 -7.84
C ARG A 234 21.22 3.37 -8.55
N VAL A 235 21.36 3.51 -9.85
CA VAL A 235 20.68 4.56 -10.62
C VAL A 235 20.00 3.95 -11.84
N LYS A 236 18.74 4.30 -12.05
CA LYS A 236 17.96 3.94 -13.23
C LYS A 236 17.28 5.17 -13.81
N LEU A 237 17.69 5.55 -15.02
CA LEU A 237 17.25 6.76 -15.69
C LEU A 237 16.43 6.39 -16.93
N LEU A 238 15.29 7.03 -17.11
CA LEU A 238 14.44 6.89 -18.30
C LEU A 238 14.31 8.22 -19.04
N GLY A 239 14.94 8.32 -20.20
CA GLY A 239 14.77 9.45 -21.11
C GLY A 239 13.40 9.39 -21.79
N LYS A 240 12.52 10.33 -21.48
CA LYS A 240 11.16 10.47 -22.03
C LYS A 240 10.86 11.95 -22.29
N ARG A 241 10.14 12.24 -23.38
CA ARG A 241 9.66 13.60 -23.63
C ARG A 241 8.58 13.95 -22.59
N ALA A 242 8.85 14.94 -21.77
CA ALA A 242 7.94 15.42 -20.74
C ALA A 242 8.25 16.89 -20.40
N GLU A 243 7.27 17.61 -19.90
CA GLU A 243 7.44 18.99 -19.45
C GLU A 243 8.15 19.07 -18.10
N GLN A 244 7.95 18.09 -17.25
CA GLN A 244 8.60 17.96 -15.95
C GLN A 244 9.55 16.76 -15.94
N ALA A 245 10.52 16.79 -15.04
CA ALA A 245 11.31 15.62 -14.66
C ALA A 245 10.88 15.17 -13.26
N HIS A 246 10.83 13.86 -13.08
CA HIS A 246 10.44 13.23 -11.82
C HIS A 246 11.60 12.40 -11.30
N VAL A 247 11.87 12.50 -10.02
CA VAL A 247 12.97 11.77 -9.36
C VAL A 247 12.48 11.11 -8.09
N CYS A 248 12.94 9.86 -7.86
CA CYS A 248 12.84 9.18 -6.58
C CYS A 248 14.24 8.89 -6.04
N ILE A 249 14.43 9.11 -4.75
CA ILE A 249 15.65 8.73 -4.01
C ILE A 249 15.20 7.78 -2.90
N GLY A 250 15.62 6.51 -2.97
CA GLY A 250 15.12 5.46 -2.09
C GLY A 250 16.21 4.74 -1.31
N TRP A 251 15.86 4.22 -0.15
CA TRP A 251 16.68 3.38 0.70
C TRP A 251 15.91 2.16 1.15
N ARG A 252 16.58 1.05 1.37
CA ARG A 252 15.98 -0.11 2.02
C ARG A 252 15.70 0.26 3.48
N GLY A 253 14.45 -0.01 3.89
CA GLY A 253 13.96 0.16 5.25
C GLY A 253 13.84 -1.18 5.98
N VAL A 254 12.88 -1.26 6.90
CA VAL A 254 12.69 -2.37 7.83
C VAL A 254 11.37 -3.09 7.61
N PRO A 255 11.27 -4.37 8.04
CA PRO A 255 10.00 -5.10 8.05
C PRO A 255 8.92 -4.45 8.93
N GLN A 256 7.67 -4.84 8.68
CA GLN A 256 6.49 -4.36 9.40
C GLN A 256 6.55 -4.57 10.92
N VAL A 257 7.19 -5.64 11.38
CA VAL A 257 7.29 -5.96 12.82
C VAL A 257 8.63 -5.55 13.46
N HIS A 258 9.44 -4.76 12.74
CA HIS A 258 10.75 -4.34 13.25
C HIS A 258 10.63 -3.27 14.36
N PRO A 259 11.48 -3.29 15.40
CA PRO A 259 11.48 -2.27 16.47
C PRO A 259 11.61 -0.83 15.97
N ASP A 260 12.46 -0.59 14.96
CA ASP A 260 12.68 0.75 14.39
C ASP A 260 11.57 1.22 13.44
N LYS A 261 10.49 0.46 13.24
CA LYS A 261 9.44 0.84 12.29
C LYS A 261 8.85 2.22 12.62
N TYR A 262 8.45 2.44 13.85
CA TYR A 262 7.88 3.73 14.28
C TYR A 262 8.91 4.85 14.30
N THR A 263 10.16 4.55 14.62
CA THR A 263 11.26 5.53 14.52
C THR A 263 11.44 6.00 13.07
N LEU A 264 11.36 5.09 12.10
CA LEU A 264 11.43 5.44 10.68
C LEU A 264 10.19 6.18 10.19
N ASP A 265 9.00 5.88 10.71
CA ASP A 265 7.79 6.65 10.41
C ASP A 265 7.93 8.10 10.92
N MET A 266 8.42 8.29 12.15
CA MET A 266 8.69 9.62 12.71
C MET A 266 9.77 10.36 11.92
N LEU A 267 10.85 9.68 11.54
CA LEU A 267 11.90 10.23 10.68
C LEU A 267 11.31 10.68 9.33
N ASN A 268 10.46 9.87 8.71
CA ASN A 268 9.79 10.20 7.46
C ASN A 268 8.90 11.44 7.61
N SER A 269 8.19 11.57 8.74
CA SER A 269 7.35 12.74 9.01
C SER A 269 8.18 14.02 9.20
N VAL A 270 9.35 13.94 9.85
CA VAL A 270 10.30 15.07 9.89
C VAL A 270 10.80 15.43 8.49
N LEU A 271 11.17 14.41 7.71
CA LEU A 271 11.84 14.59 6.43
C LEU A 271 10.91 15.18 5.36
N GLY A 272 9.77 14.54 5.11
CA GLY A 272 8.99 14.87 3.91
C GLY A 272 7.49 14.61 3.99
N GLU A 273 6.89 14.39 5.17
CA GLU A 273 5.45 14.18 5.27
C GLU A 273 4.74 15.46 5.73
N GLY A 274 3.90 16.02 4.85
CA GLY A 274 3.17 17.26 5.10
C GLY A 274 3.93 18.53 4.78
N MET A 275 3.18 19.65 4.74
CA MET A 275 3.69 20.96 4.31
C MET A 275 4.69 21.64 5.30
N SER A 276 4.81 21.11 6.51
CA SER A 276 5.76 21.60 7.51
C SER A 276 7.03 20.75 7.60
N SER A 277 7.21 19.79 6.70
CA SER A 277 8.38 18.92 6.63
C SER A 277 9.59 19.63 6.04
N ARG A 278 10.78 19.11 6.34
CA ARG A 278 12.05 19.73 5.88
C ARG A 278 12.16 19.81 4.36
N LEU A 279 11.77 18.76 3.64
CA LEU A 279 11.80 18.78 2.18
C LEU A 279 10.82 19.82 1.60
N PHE A 280 9.61 19.88 2.10
CA PHE A 280 8.62 20.83 1.62
C PHE A 280 9.09 22.28 1.86
N LEU A 281 9.52 22.59 3.08
CA LEU A 281 9.98 23.94 3.45
C LEU A 281 11.24 24.36 2.67
N GLU A 282 12.21 23.45 2.50
CA GLU A 282 13.46 23.79 1.79
C GLU A 282 13.28 23.83 0.28
N LEU A 283 12.67 22.81 -0.33
CA LEU A 283 12.63 22.68 -1.78
C LEU A 283 11.50 23.45 -2.42
N ARG A 284 10.33 23.50 -1.77
CA ARG A 284 9.17 24.18 -2.33
C ARG A 284 9.06 25.63 -1.85
N GLU A 285 9.00 25.85 -0.53
CA GLU A 285 8.72 27.20 0.00
C GLU A 285 9.93 28.15 -0.14
N LYS A 286 11.12 27.67 0.26
CA LYS A 286 12.30 28.55 0.31
C LYS A 286 13.01 28.70 -1.04
N ARG A 287 13.15 27.59 -1.79
CA ARG A 287 13.95 27.56 -3.02
C ARG A 287 13.10 27.48 -4.30
N ALA A 288 11.81 27.27 -4.21
CA ALA A 288 10.90 27.10 -5.34
C ALA A 288 11.41 26.11 -6.42
N LEU A 289 11.99 24.99 -5.98
CA LEU A 289 12.60 23.98 -6.83
C LEU A 289 11.62 22.92 -7.30
N ALA A 290 10.64 22.58 -6.47
CA ALA A 290 9.69 21.52 -6.73
C ALA A 290 8.27 21.99 -6.42
N TYR A 291 7.31 21.66 -7.29
CA TYR A 291 5.90 21.87 -7.00
C TYR A 291 5.36 20.78 -6.07
N ASP A 292 5.74 19.53 -6.33
CA ASP A 292 5.39 18.37 -5.51
C ASP A 292 6.68 17.73 -4.99
N VAL A 293 6.80 17.66 -3.67
CA VAL A 293 7.90 16.98 -2.97
C VAL A 293 7.39 16.39 -1.68
N HIS A 294 7.66 15.12 -1.50
CA HIS A 294 7.32 14.41 -0.27
C HIS A 294 8.22 13.18 -0.05
N SER A 295 8.13 12.61 1.12
CA SER A 295 8.72 11.29 1.39
C SER A 295 7.65 10.33 1.93
N PHE A 296 7.86 9.05 1.69
CA PHE A 296 6.99 7.98 2.17
C PHE A 296 7.79 6.74 2.52
N SER A 297 7.22 5.87 3.33
CA SER A 297 7.78 4.56 3.68
C SER A 297 6.79 3.45 3.36
N SER A 298 7.31 2.27 3.01
CA SER A 298 6.54 1.05 2.88
C SER A 298 7.18 -0.06 3.68
N ASN A 299 6.37 -0.82 4.41
CA ASN A 299 6.84 -1.93 5.22
C ASN A 299 6.12 -3.20 4.77
N TYR A 300 6.90 -4.23 4.45
CA TYR A 300 6.46 -5.56 4.07
C TYR A 300 6.75 -6.56 5.19
N VAL A 301 6.33 -7.80 5.03
CA VAL A 301 6.52 -8.85 6.05
C VAL A 301 8.01 -9.03 6.43
N ASP A 302 8.93 -8.95 5.47
CA ASP A 302 10.37 -9.18 5.68
C ASP A 302 11.28 -8.10 5.08
N ALA A 303 10.72 -6.97 4.65
CA ALA A 303 11.44 -5.87 4.03
C ALA A 303 10.72 -4.54 4.24
N GLY A 304 11.37 -3.47 3.81
CA GLY A 304 10.76 -2.14 3.71
C GLY A 304 11.63 -1.21 2.89
N HIS A 305 11.12 -0.01 2.66
CA HIS A 305 11.87 1.08 2.04
C HIS A 305 11.35 2.45 2.48
N ALA A 306 12.20 3.45 2.36
CA ALA A 306 11.84 4.86 2.44
C ALA A 306 12.24 5.54 1.13
N VAL A 307 11.39 6.42 0.60
CA VAL A 307 11.59 7.10 -0.68
C VAL A 307 11.28 8.57 -0.55
N ILE A 308 12.13 9.42 -1.11
CA ILE A 308 11.84 10.82 -1.41
C ILE A 308 11.42 10.89 -2.86
N TYR A 309 10.32 11.57 -3.15
CA TYR A 309 9.87 11.88 -4.49
C TYR A 309 9.87 13.39 -4.71
N ALA A 310 10.22 13.82 -5.93
CA ALA A 310 10.03 15.21 -6.36
C ALA A 310 9.70 15.30 -7.86
N GLY A 311 8.71 16.18 -8.18
CA GLY A 311 8.37 16.63 -9.53
C GLY A 311 8.92 18.06 -9.75
N VAL A 312 9.76 18.22 -10.77
CA VAL A 312 10.62 19.41 -10.91
C VAL A 312 10.76 19.91 -12.36
N ALA A 313 11.18 21.15 -12.55
CA ALA A 313 11.64 21.61 -13.85
C ALA A 313 12.87 20.79 -14.29
N PRO A 314 12.96 20.38 -15.57
CA PRO A 314 14.02 19.47 -16.02
C PRO A 314 15.45 19.95 -15.76
N ASP A 315 15.70 21.26 -15.91
CA ASP A 315 17.00 21.89 -15.69
C ASP A 315 17.40 21.98 -14.19
N ARG A 316 16.46 21.74 -13.28
CA ARG A 316 16.67 21.82 -11.83
C ARG A 316 16.81 20.46 -11.13
N ILE A 317 16.70 19.33 -11.87
CA ILE A 317 16.67 17.99 -11.26
C ILE A 317 17.93 17.67 -10.44
N GLY A 318 19.11 18.08 -10.91
CA GLY A 318 20.37 17.88 -10.17
C GLY A 318 20.37 18.62 -8.85
N GLU A 319 19.94 19.87 -8.84
CA GLU A 319 19.86 20.71 -7.64
C GLU A 319 18.87 20.12 -6.61
N VAL A 320 17.75 19.57 -7.08
CA VAL A 320 16.77 18.92 -6.19
C VAL A 320 17.32 17.66 -5.55
N VAL A 321 18.05 16.83 -6.29
CA VAL A 321 18.72 15.64 -5.72
C VAL A 321 19.74 16.07 -4.66
N GLU A 322 20.58 17.04 -4.94
CA GLU A 322 21.57 17.54 -3.98
C GLU A 322 20.92 18.14 -2.72
N ALA A 323 19.90 18.97 -2.89
CA ALA A 323 19.17 19.58 -1.79
C ALA A 323 18.42 18.55 -0.93
N SER A 324 17.84 17.50 -1.56
CA SER A 324 17.19 16.39 -0.85
C SER A 324 18.20 15.60 -0.01
N LEU A 325 19.34 15.26 -0.60
CA LEU A 325 20.43 14.55 0.11
C LEU A 325 21.03 15.41 1.23
N ALA A 326 21.08 16.74 1.06
CA ALA A 326 21.50 17.65 2.14
C ALA A 326 20.54 17.61 3.34
N GLN A 327 19.21 17.51 3.13
CA GLN A 327 18.27 17.35 4.24
C GLN A 327 18.43 15.98 4.93
N VAL A 328 18.72 14.93 4.18
CA VAL A 328 19.08 13.62 4.74
C VAL A 328 20.37 13.68 5.58
N ALA A 329 21.41 14.37 5.08
CA ALA A 329 22.67 14.59 5.80
C ALA A 329 22.42 15.33 7.12
N ARG A 330 21.61 16.37 7.11
CA ARG A 330 21.24 17.10 8.34
C ARG A 330 20.54 16.21 9.37
N LEU A 331 19.65 15.30 8.95
CA LEU A 331 19.04 14.33 9.87
C LEU A 331 20.04 13.35 10.49
N ARG A 332 21.13 13.06 9.78
CA ARG A 332 22.22 12.18 10.27
C ARG A 332 23.18 12.92 11.20
N ASP A 333 23.47 14.17 10.91
CA ASP A 333 24.53 14.93 11.57
C ASP A 333 24.02 15.80 12.74
N GLU A 334 22.78 16.30 12.64
CA GLU A 334 22.15 17.20 13.60
C GLU A 334 21.04 16.47 14.35
N ILE A 335 20.88 16.76 15.64
CA ILE A 335 19.75 16.32 16.44
C ILE A 335 18.50 17.11 16.01
N VAL A 336 17.36 16.44 15.89
CA VAL A 336 16.05 17.07 15.61
C VAL A 336 15.71 18.00 16.80
N PRO A 337 15.46 19.30 16.55
CA PRO A 337 15.08 20.22 17.63
C PRO A 337 13.82 19.75 18.37
N ALA A 338 13.77 19.99 19.68
CA ALA A 338 12.65 19.54 20.53
C ALA A 338 11.29 20.02 20.01
N ALA A 339 11.18 21.27 19.57
CA ALA A 339 9.94 21.82 19.04
C ALA A 339 9.51 21.15 17.71
N GLU A 340 10.48 20.73 16.88
CA GLU A 340 10.20 19.98 15.64
C GLU A 340 9.73 18.55 15.94
N LEU A 341 10.37 17.89 16.90
CA LEU A 341 9.99 16.55 17.33
C LEU A 341 8.58 16.54 17.94
N GLU A 342 8.26 17.50 18.80
CA GLU A 342 6.93 17.62 19.42
C GLU A 342 5.84 17.85 18.36
N ARG A 343 6.07 18.77 17.42
CA ARG A 343 5.17 18.98 16.28
C ARG A 343 4.92 17.71 15.47
N VAL A 344 5.95 16.90 15.24
CA VAL A 344 5.83 15.66 14.46
C VAL A 344 5.12 14.56 15.28
N ARG A 345 5.32 14.49 16.58
CA ARG A 345 4.53 13.61 17.47
C ARG A 345 3.04 13.95 17.39
N ASP A 346 2.69 15.23 17.58
CA ASP A 346 1.30 15.68 17.52
C ASP A 346 0.67 15.44 16.14
N PHE A 347 1.44 15.66 15.07
CA PHE A 347 1.00 15.36 13.71
C PHE A 347 0.66 13.87 13.50
N ASN A 348 1.51 12.95 13.98
CA ASN A 348 1.26 11.52 13.83
C ASN A 348 0.11 11.04 14.73
N LYS A 349 0.03 11.52 15.97
CA LYS A 349 -1.07 11.22 16.88
C LYS A 349 -2.41 11.71 16.32
N GLY A 350 -2.47 12.97 15.91
CA GLY A 350 -3.69 13.56 15.36
C GLY A 350 -4.16 12.85 14.07
N ARG A 351 -3.23 12.45 13.18
CA ARG A 351 -3.59 11.65 12.00
C ARG A 351 -4.13 10.26 12.35
N LEU A 352 -3.60 9.63 13.39
CA LEU A 352 -4.12 8.36 13.89
C LEU A 352 -5.54 8.54 14.42
N GLU A 353 -5.76 9.52 15.27
CA GLU A 353 -7.08 9.83 15.85
C GLU A 353 -8.12 10.12 14.78
N LEU A 354 -7.83 11.07 13.86
CA LEU A 354 -8.73 11.42 12.75
C LEU A 354 -9.04 10.24 11.82
N ARG A 355 -8.08 9.34 11.58
CA ARG A 355 -8.32 8.13 10.79
C ARG A 355 -9.34 7.21 11.43
N LEU A 356 -9.42 7.18 12.75
CA LEU A 356 -10.26 6.26 13.51
C LEU A 356 -11.62 6.84 13.91
N GLU A 357 -11.92 8.08 13.51
CA GLU A 357 -13.24 8.67 13.70
C GLU A 357 -14.33 8.04 12.82
N ASP A 358 -13.97 7.50 11.66
CA ASP A 358 -14.93 6.92 10.75
C ASP A 358 -14.90 5.38 10.73
N THR A 359 -16.04 4.80 10.36
CA THR A 359 -16.23 3.33 10.33
C THR A 359 -15.28 2.62 9.37
N ARG A 360 -14.85 3.28 8.27
CA ARG A 360 -13.89 2.72 7.31
C ARG A 360 -12.47 2.72 7.89
N GLY A 361 -12.08 3.79 8.55
CA GLY A 361 -10.80 3.87 9.25
C GLY A 361 -10.66 2.76 10.27
N VAL A 362 -11.68 2.56 11.11
CA VAL A 362 -11.70 1.51 12.13
C VAL A 362 -11.67 0.11 11.52
N SER A 363 -12.52 -0.20 10.54
CA SER A 363 -12.53 -1.54 9.91
C SER A 363 -11.20 -1.88 9.24
N ASN A 364 -10.59 -0.91 8.53
CA ASN A 364 -9.27 -1.09 7.91
C ASN A 364 -8.15 -1.25 8.94
N TRP A 365 -8.19 -0.50 10.04
CA TRP A 365 -7.23 -0.63 11.13
C TRP A 365 -7.29 -2.03 11.74
N LEU A 366 -8.47 -2.48 12.13
CA LEU A 366 -8.68 -3.82 12.70
C LEU A 366 -8.15 -4.91 11.77
N ALA A 367 -8.58 -4.89 10.50
CA ALA A 367 -8.18 -5.90 9.53
C ALA A 367 -6.68 -5.88 9.23
N GLY A 368 -6.10 -4.70 9.03
CA GLY A 368 -4.68 -4.55 8.72
C GLY A 368 -3.78 -4.96 9.88
N GLN A 369 -4.06 -4.50 11.09
CA GLN A 369 -3.31 -4.87 12.30
C GLN A 369 -3.36 -6.40 12.52
N GLU A 370 -4.56 -6.99 12.43
CA GLU A 370 -4.74 -8.43 12.60
C GLU A 370 -4.02 -9.24 11.51
N LEU A 371 -4.08 -8.80 10.24
CA LEU A 371 -3.44 -9.52 9.14
C LEU A 371 -1.91 -9.52 9.25
N PHE A 372 -1.32 -8.37 9.59
CA PHE A 372 0.13 -8.18 9.51
C PHE A 372 0.85 -8.36 10.84
N LEU A 373 0.15 -8.20 11.99
CA LEU A 373 0.76 -8.29 13.31
C LEU A 373 0.20 -9.44 14.16
N ASP A 374 -0.84 -10.15 13.67
CA ASP A 374 -1.62 -11.16 14.42
C ASP A 374 -2.21 -10.64 15.73
N ARG A 375 -2.27 -9.32 15.89
CA ARG A 375 -2.89 -8.61 17.01
C ARG A 375 -3.33 -7.20 16.60
N VAL A 376 -4.30 -6.66 17.31
CA VAL A 376 -4.69 -5.26 17.19
C VAL A 376 -4.08 -4.49 18.36
N ARG A 377 -3.24 -3.50 18.07
CA ARG A 377 -2.72 -2.55 19.04
C ARG A 377 -3.80 -1.52 19.37
N SER A 378 -3.87 -1.09 20.62
CA SER A 378 -4.72 0.04 20.98
C SER A 378 -4.15 1.36 20.45
N VAL A 379 -4.98 2.39 20.41
CA VAL A 379 -4.54 3.75 20.05
C VAL A 379 -3.49 4.24 21.05
N GLU A 380 -3.75 3.99 22.34
CA GLU A 380 -2.86 4.36 23.45
C GLU A 380 -1.50 3.69 23.31
N GLU A 381 -1.46 2.36 23.01
CA GLU A 381 -0.19 1.67 22.73
C GLU A 381 0.60 2.35 21.60
N VAL A 382 -0.07 2.78 20.53
CA VAL A 382 0.62 3.43 19.40
C VAL A 382 1.06 4.84 19.78
N ILE A 383 0.25 5.58 20.53
CA ILE A 383 0.61 6.92 21.06
C ILE A 383 1.83 6.80 21.99
N GLU A 384 1.84 5.84 22.91
CA GLU A 384 3.00 5.59 23.79
C GLU A 384 4.28 5.27 22.98
N ILE A 385 4.17 4.48 21.92
CA ILE A 385 5.31 4.21 21.06
C ILE A 385 5.79 5.47 20.34
N ILE A 386 4.87 6.30 19.81
CA ILE A 386 5.21 7.58 19.17
C ILE A 386 5.90 8.51 20.18
N ASP A 387 5.37 8.62 21.39
CA ASP A 387 5.92 9.50 22.44
C ASP A 387 7.27 8.99 22.95
N SER A 388 7.54 7.69 22.88
CA SER A 388 8.83 7.09 23.30
C SER A 388 9.98 7.35 22.32
N VAL A 389 9.70 7.70 21.05
CA VAL A 389 10.75 7.97 20.06
C VAL A 389 11.47 9.26 20.39
N SER A 390 12.78 9.18 20.66
CA SER A 390 13.63 10.33 20.96
C SER A 390 14.24 10.97 19.70
N ALA A 391 14.79 12.17 19.82
CA ALA A 391 15.53 12.82 18.76
C ALA A 391 16.82 12.04 18.41
N GLU A 392 17.44 11.43 19.40
CA GLU A 392 18.60 10.54 19.26
C GLU A 392 18.26 9.27 18.49
N ASP A 393 17.05 8.70 18.71
CA ASP A 393 16.58 7.54 17.95
C ASP A 393 16.39 7.88 16.47
N ILE A 394 15.82 9.05 16.16
CA ILE A 394 15.67 9.53 14.78
C ILE A 394 17.05 9.71 14.13
N GLN A 395 18.00 10.33 14.83
CA GLN A 395 19.36 10.51 14.30
C GLN A 395 20.07 9.16 14.09
N ARG A 396 19.95 8.24 15.06
CA ARG A 396 20.51 6.88 14.96
C ARG A 396 19.92 6.16 13.74
N ALA A 397 18.59 6.21 13.55
CA ALA A 397 17.93 5.59 12.42
C ALA A 397 18.35 6.23 11.09
N ALA A 398 18.47 7.57 11.03
CA ALA A 398 18.99 8.25 9.86
C ALA A 398 20.41 7.81 9.48
N ARG A 399 21.30 7.69 10.47
CA ARG A 399 22.67 7.18 10.28
C ARG A 399 22.72 5.73 9.82
N GLN A 400 21.81 4.91 10.29
CA GLN A 400 21.77 3.48 9.98
C GLN A 400 21.16 3.19 8.62
N TYR A 401 20.02 3.82 8.29
CA TYR A 401 19.19 3.46 7.14
C TYR A 401 19.32 4.43 5.96
N LEU A 402 19.54 5.73 6.20
CA LEU A 402 19.59 6.74 5.13
C LEU A 402 21.04 7.10 4.76
N ARG A 403 21.86 6.11 4.54
CA ARG A 403 23.26 6.27 4.14
C ARG A 403 23.33 6.66 2.66
N PRO A 404 24.00 7.77 2.27
CA PRO A 404 24.06 8.25 0.88
C PRO A 404 24.59 7.20 -0.08
N GLU A 405 25.62 6.46 0.31
CA GLU A 405 26.23 5.39 -0.49
C GLU A 405 25.31 4.18 -0.71
N LEU A 406 24.21 4.06 0.04
CA LEU A 406 23.19 3.03 -0.11
C LEU A 406 21.94 3.53 -0.83
N ALA A 407 21.89 4.79 -1.23
CA ALA A 407 20.77 5.36 -1.94
C ALA A 407 20.59 4.72 -3.34
N TYR A 408 19.33 4.62 -3.74
CA TYR A 408 18.91 4.26 -5.09
C TYR A 408 18.23 5.47 -5.70
N VAL A 409 18.54 5.80 -6.93
CA VAL A 409 17.95 6.95 -7.61
C VAL A 409 17.30 6.50 -8.90
N SER A 410 16.03 6.80 -9.07
CA SER A 410 15.34 6.68 -10.34
C SER A 410 14.94 8.05 -10.84
N ALA A 411 14.96 8.27 -12.16
CA ALA A 411 14.46 9.49 -12.73
C ALA A 411 13.83 9.25 -14.11
N VAL A 412 12.77 10.01 -14.40
CA VAL A 412 12.05 10.01 -15.67
C VAL A 412 11.87 11.45 -16.12
N GLY A 413 12.24 11.76 -17.37
CA GLY A 413 12.11 13.10 -17.93
C GLY A 413 12.96 13.30 -19.18
N PRO A 414 13.10 14.54 -19.67
CA PRO A 414 13.94 14.83 -20.83
C PRO A 414 15.35 14.27 -20.67
N ARG A 415 15.83 13.57 -21.71
CA ARG A 415 17.09 12.82 -21.66
C ARG A 415 18.28 13.64 -21.16
N ALA A 416 18.40 14.88 -21.63
CA ALA A 416 19.49 15.76 -21.24
C ALA A 416 19.46 16.08 -19.73
N ALA A 417 18.27 16.24 -19.15
CA ALA A 417 18.09 16.51 -17.74
C ALA A 417 18.45 15.30 -16.88
N VAL A 418 17.83 14.13 -17.14
CA VAL A 418 18.08 12.94 -16.33
C VAL A 418 19.53 12.45 -16.43
N ALA A 419 20.22 12.70 -17.54
CA ALA A 419 21.63 12.36 -17.72
C ALA A 419 22.60 13.12 -16.82
N THR A 420 22.15 14.18 -16.13
CA THR A 420 22.97 14.93 -15.15
C THR A 420 23.11 14.20 -13.81
N ILE A 421 22.21 13.27 -13.52
CA ILE A 421 22.20 12.52 -12.26
C ILE A 421 23.40 11.56 -12.20
N ARG A 422 24.08 11.56 -11.07
CA ARG A 422 25.24 10.70 -10.79
C ARG A 422 24.87 9.61 -9.80
N ALA A 423 25.54 8.44 -9.94
CA ALA A 423 25.41 7.40 -8.92
C ALA A 423 26.16 7.79 -7.64
N PRO A 424 25.68 7.34 -6.47
CA PRO A 424 26.52 7.28 -5.28
C PRO A 424 27.81 6.48 -5.55
N GLU A 425 28.87 6.74 -4.79
CA GLU A 425 30.17 6.09 -4.98
C GLU A 425 30.04 4.56 -5.08
N GLY A 426 30.65 3.99 -6.13
CA GLY A 426 30.64 2.55 -6.39
C GLY A 426 29.33 1.94 -6.93
N GLY A 427 28.34 2.77 -7.29
CA GLY A 427 27.09 2.32 -7.87
C GLY A 427 27.07 2.33 -9.40
N ASP A 428 26.44 1.32 -10.00
CA ASP A 428 26.22 1.27 -11.45
C ASP A 428 25.01 2.15 -11.86
N VAL A 429 25.11 2.76 -13.03
CA VAL A 429 24.05 3.57 -13.67
C VAL A 429 23.52 2.84 -14.89
N VAL A 430 22.20 2.71 -14.96
CA VAL A 430 21.51 2.20 -16.17
C VAL A 430 20.63 3.31 -16.72
N MET A 431 20.79 3.61 -18.00
CA MET A 431 19.96 4.56 -18.73
C MET A 431 19.16 3.85 -19.82
N GLU A 432 17.85 4.02 -19.78
CA GLU A 432 16.90 3.57 -20.78
C GLU A 432 16.36 4.77 -21.58
N ILE A 433 15.98 4.56 -22.83
CA ILE A 433 15.29 5.55 -23.66
C ILE A 433 13.92 4.97 -23.96
N ALA A 434 12.86 5.71 -23.64
CA ALA A 434 11.51 5.34 -24.06
C ALA A 434 11.44 5.45 -25.61
N SER A 435 11.02 4.37 -26.24
CA SER A 435 10.77 4.31 -27.70
C SER A 435 9.55 5.13 -28.08
#